data_4066de7701acd5bc5858bdfeaecdd734
#
_entry.id   4066de7701acd5bc5858bdfeaecdd734
#
_cell.length_a   1.000
_cell.length_b   1.000
_cell.length_c   1.000
_cell.angle_alpha   90.00
_cell.angle_beta   90.00
_cell.angle_gamma   90.00
#
_symmetry.space_group_name_H-M   'P 1'
#
loop_
_entity.id
_entity.type
_entity.pdbx_description
1 polymer ?
#
loop_
_entity_poly.entity_id
_entity_poly.type
_entity_poly.pdbx_seq_one_letter_code
_entity_poly.pdbx_strand_id
1 'polypeptide(L)'
;MRVAVLFTLLASCGSMQVYAAPCTGAEKQLAQVSNQLTLNSLEAAENSLRALSLSYPDCPEIILQRARLAQVKGEANQAAELYYRYTDGDPDDSRGLAYFGRFFLEQRDYMRADALSAAAVQKNAVDPVALALRAQILVLKGHSHEAQELLEKAIQIDPDDPEAQFQLGEIYDKAKLSPKAVTCFQKVVALNPRDARAWDYLALNLEPLGDLDGAEEAYQRGLRVDQPGKYYDAFLDYNYGRFLAKRNELSASKQHLDTAVTLTPQIRAVWYERARLEMRMHNYRQAQADAEKAAACTQQGGIIDLQIYSLLSQVYARLGNTALAKKYMDLTRETPPPVRNESR
;
A
#
# COMPACT_ATOMS: atom_id res chain seq x y z
N MET A 1 -37.68 -15.02 74.46
CA MET A 1 -37.90 -14.87 73.01
C MET A 1 -36.61 -14.42 72.36
N ARG A 2 -35.89 -15.33 71.71
CA ARG A 2 -34.65 -15.02 70.95
C ARG A 2 -35.00 -15.04 69.48
N VAL A 3 -34.87 -13.92 68.81
CA VAL A 3 -35.05 -13.77 67.38
C VAL A 3 -33.69 -14.11 66.70
N ALA A 4 -33.67 -15.19 65.93
CA ALA A 4 -32.54 -15.57 65.11
C ALA A 4 -32.59 -14.78 63.78
N VAL A 5 -31.56 -13.99 63.53
CA VAL A 5 -31.34 -13.30 62.26
C VAL A 5 -30.50 -14.23 61.39
N LEU A 6 -31.13 -14.75 60.29
CA LEU A 6 -30.45 -15.50 59.22
C LEU A 6 -29.70 -14.48 58.33
N PHE A 7 -28.37 -14.56 58.34
CA PHE A 7 -27.53 -13.92 57.32
C PHE A 7 -27.46 -14.85 56.11
N THR A 8 -28.12 -14.48 55.02
CA THR A 8 -27.88 -15.06 53.69
C THR A 8 -26.60 -14.46 53.09
N LEU A 9 -25.55 -15.26 53.05
CA LEU A 9 -24.34 -14.96 52.24
C LEU A 9 -24.73 -15.12 50.75
N LEU A 10 -24.88 -13.98 50.06
CA LEU A 10 -24.84 -13.92 48.61
C LEU A 10 -23.37 -14.12 48.18
N ALA A 11 -23.06 -15.33 47.71
CA ALA A 11 -21.82 -15.59 46.99
C ALA A 11 -21.90 -14.82 45.67
N SER A 12 -21.20 -13.68 45.62
CA SER A 12 -20.87 -13.03 44.33
C SER A 12 -19.92 -13.97 43.60
N CYS A 13 -20.43 -14.67 42.60
CA CYS A 13 -19.63 -15.31 41.57
C CYS A 13 -18.95 -14.15 40.76
N GLY A 14 -17.82 -13.69 41.27
CA GLY A 14 -16.91 -12.91 40.46
C GLY A 14 -16.40 -13.82 39.35
N SER A 15 -16.74 -13.52 38.11
CA SER A 15 -16.09 -14.11 36.97
C SER A 15 -14.59 -13.82 37.13
N MET A 16 -13.82 -14.84 37.55
CA MET A 16 -12.38 -14.81 37.37
C MET A 16 -12.13 -14.65 35.86
N GLN A 17 -11.81 -13.45 35.43
CA GLN A 17 -11.13 -13.26 34.15
C GLN A 17 -9.84 -14.07 34.27
N VAL A 18 -9.81 -15.21 33.61
CA VAL A 18 -8.58 -15.96 33.40
C VAL A 18 -7.78 -15.14 32.41
N TYR A 19 -6.91 -14.28 32.94
CA TYR A 19 -5.88 -13.69 32.10
C TYR A 19 -5.07 -14.84 31.52
N ALA A 20 -5.13 -15.02 30.22
CA ALA A 20 -4.31 -16.00 29.53
C ALA A 20 -2.86 -15.81 29.96
N ALA A 21 -2.19 -16.89 30.37
CA ALA A 21 -0.79 -16.83 30.78
C ALA A 21 0.01 -16.24 29.60
N PRO A 22 0.93 -15.27 29.85
CA PRO A 22 1.76 -14.73 28.80
C PRO A 22 2.47 -15.88 28.10
N CYS A 23 2.69 -15.76 26.78
CA CYS A 23 3.33 -16.79 25.96
C CYS A 23 4.82 -16.95 26.30
N THR A 24 5.08 -17.17 27.61
CA THR A 24 6.43 -17.20 28.16
C THR A 24 7.23 -18.33 27.51
N GLY A 25 8.32 -17.97 26.83
CA GLY A 25 9.17 -18.89 26.09
C GLY A 25 8.86 -19.01 24.59
N ALA A 26 7.76 -18.38 24.11
CA ALA A 26 7.41 -18.33 22.68
C ALA A 26 7.86 -17.03 21.97
N GLU A 27 8.38 -16.04 22.71
CA GLU A 27 8.62 -14.69 22.21
C GLU A 27 9.54 -14.67 20.98
N LYS A 28 10.61 -15.44 21.02
CA LYS A 28 11.56 -15.54 19.89
C LYS A 28 10.92 -16.13 18.64
N GLN A 29 10.12 -17.19 18.81
CA GLN A 29 9.43 -17.84 17.70
C GLN A 29 8.30 -16.95 17.16
N LEU A 30 7.60 -16.21 18.02
CA LEU A 30 6.58 -15.24 17.62
C LEU A 30 7.19 -14.07 16.85
N ALA A 31 8.34 -13.55 17.28
CA ALA A 31 9.10 -12.56 16.53
C ALA A 31 9.56 -13.09 15.16
N GLN A 32 9.98 -14.35 15.11
CA GLN A 32 10.32 -15.01 13.84
C GLN A 32 9.10 -15.13 12.91
N VAL A 33 7.93 -15.49 13.44
CA VAL A 33 6.68 -15.51 12.65
C VAL A 33 6.34 -14.12 12.13
N SER A 34 6.43 -13.09 12.96
CA SER A 34 6.19 -11.70 12.53
C SER A 34 7.11 -11.30 11.38
N ASN A 35 8.40 -11.64 11.45
CA ASN A 35 9.36 -11.42 10.38
C ASN A 35 9.03 -12.24 9.12
N GLN A 36 8.64 -13.50 9.27
CA GLN A 36 8.20 -14.34 8.14
C GLN A 36 6.98 -13.76 7.41
N LEU A 37 6.03 -13.19 8.15
CA LEU A 37 4.86 -12.50 7.58
C LEU A 37 5.28 -11.22 6.85
N THR A 38 6.16 -10.41 7.42
CA THR A 38 6.70 -9.20 6.79
C THR A 38 7.45 -9.54 5.49
N LEU A 39 8.23 -10.63 5.48
CA LEU A 39 8.94 -11.11 4.29
C LEU A 39 8.05 -11.95 3.35
N ASN A 40 6.76 -12.04 3.64
CA ASN A 40 5.77 -12.85 2.91
C ASN A 40 6.21 -14.34 2.71
N SER A 41 6.90 -14.88 3.67
CA SER A 41 7.28 -16.31 3.72
C SER A 41 6.13 -17.11 4.34
N LEU A 42 4.95 -17.16 3.66
CA LEU A 42 3.69 -17.61 4.24
C LEU A 42 3.71 -19.07 4.69
N GLU A 43 4.32 -19.96 3.90
CA GLU A 43 4.42 -21.38 4.26
C GLU A 43 5.28 -21.59 5.53
N ALA A 44 6.39 -20.85 5.65
CA ALA A 44 7.24 -20.89 6.83
C ALA A 44 6.50 -20.35 8.07
N ALA A 45 5.75 -19.23 7.91
CA ALA A 45 4.93 -18.66 8.97
C ALA A 45 3.83 -19.64 9.43
N GLU A 46 3.15 -20.29 8.49
CA GLU A 46 2.12 -21.29 8.78
C GLU A 46 2.67 -22.50 9.56
N ASN A 47 3.80 -23.03 9.12
CA ASN A 47 4.45 -24.16 9.81
C ASN A 47 4.92 -23.77 11.22
N SER A 48 5.50 -22.58 11.39
CA SER A 48 5.90 -22.04 12.69
C SER A 48 4.68 -21.86 13.61
N LEU A 49 3.59 -21.29 13.12
CA LEU A 49 2.35 -21.09 13.89
C LEU A 49 1.68 -22.42 14.26
N ARG A 50 1.73 -23.43 13.39
CA ARG A 50 1.21 -24.76 13.70
C ARG A 50 1.96 -25.38 14.87
N ALA A 51 3.29 -25.32 14.85
CA ALA A 51 4.13 -25.82 15.94
C ALA A 51 3.87 -25.05 17.25
N LEU A 52 3.80 -23.73 17.20
CA LEU A 52 3.50 -22.88 18.35
C LEU A 52 2.11 -23.17 18.94
N SER A 53 1.09 -23.40 18.12
CA SER A 53 -0.26 -23.70 18.58
C SER A 53 -0.35 -25.03 19.35
N LEU A 54 0.54 -25.99 19.05
CA LEU A 54 0.61 -27.24 19.80
C LEU A 54 1.30 -27.07 21.16
N SER A 55 2.29 -26.19 21.22
CA SER A 55 3.07 -25.96 22.45
C SER A 55 2.43 -24.93 23.38
N TYR A 56 1.66 -24.00 22.84
CA TYR A 56 1.06 -22.86 23.55
C TYR A 56 -0.40 -22.63 23.09
N PRO A 57 -1.34 -23.58 23.32
CA PRO A 57 -2.68 -23.55 22.74
C PRO A 57 -3.53 -22.32 23.14
N ASP A 58 -3.29 -21.76 24.31
CA ASP A 58 -4.04 -20.64 24.88
C ASP A 58 -3.32 -19.29 24.75
N CYS A 59 -2.24 -19.23 23.96
CA CYS A 59 -1.47 -18.01 23.78
C CYS A 59 -2.21 -17.02 22.84
N PRO A 60 -2.67 -15.85 23.33
CA PRO A 60 -3.40 -14.89 22.51
C PRO A 60 -2.59 -14.39 21.32
N GLU A 61 -1.30 -14.18 21.49
CA GLU A 61 -0.41 -13.69 20.44
C GLU A 61 -0.39 -14.62 19.22
N ILE A 62 -0.53 -15.93 19.41
CA ILE A 62 -0.64 -16.91 18.30
C ILE A 62 -1.93 -16.66 17.51
N ILE A 63 -3.03 -16.32 18.19
CA ILE A 63 -4.30 -15.99 17.53
C ILE A 63 -4.12 -14.75 16.65
N LEU A 64 -3.47 -13.71 17.18
CA LEU A 64 -3.17 -12.49 16.43
C LEU A 64 -2.30 -12.78 15.20
N GLN A 65 -1.22 -13.56 15.33
CA GLN A 65 -0.37 -13.90 14.20
C GLN A 65 -1.09 -14.79 13.17
N ARG A 66 -2.00 -15.66 13.59
CA ARG A 66 -2.86 -16.42 12.68
C ARG A 66 -3.86 -15.55 11.94
N ALA A 67 -4.43 -14.53 12.61
CA ALA A 67 -5.29 -13.54 11.96
C ALA A 67 -4.53 -12.78 10.85
N ARG A 68 -3.30 -12.33 11.15
CA ARG A 68 -2.42 -11.67 10.18
C ARG A 68 -2.06 -12.60 9.01
N LEU A 69 -1.75 -13.86 9.28
CA LEU A 69 -1.47 -14.84 8.22
C LEU A 69 -2.69 -15.04 7.30
N ALA A 70 -3.88 -15.22 7.88
CA ALA A 70 -5.13 -15.36 7.12
C ALA A 70 -5.42 -14.10 6.27
N GLN A 71 -5.17 -12.90 6.82
CA GLN A 71 -5.30 -11.63 6.10
C GLN A 71 -4.37 -11.59 4.87
N VAL A 72 -3.08 -11.90 5.04
CA VAL A 72 -2.11 -11.89 3.92
C VAL A 72 -2.43 -12.97 2.89
N LYS A 73 -3.02 -14.10 3.30
CA LYS A 73 -3.50 -15.15 2.38
C LYS A 73 -4.79 -14.78 1.64
N GLY A 74 -5.45 -13.67 2.02
CA GLY A 74 -6.74 -13.25 1.47
C GLY A 74 -7.94 -14.03 2.01
N GLU A 75 -7.78 -14.78 3.12
CA GLU A 75 -8.81 -15.56 3.80
C GLU A 75 -9.64 -14.64 4.71
N ALA A 76 -10.36 -13.67 4.12
CA ALA A 76 -10.97 -12.55 4.84
C ALA A 76 -11.91 -12.96 5.98
N ASN A 77 -12.75 -13.99 5.78
CA ASN A 77 -13.68 -14.45 6.83
C ASN A 77 -12.93 -15.02 8.03
N GLN A 78 -11.91 -15.83 7.77
CA GLN A 78 -11.10 -16.43 8.83
C GLN A 78 -10.26 -15.35 9.56
N ALA A 79 -9.71 -14.40 8.83
CA ALA A 79 -8.99 -13.26 9.42
C ALA A 79 -9.91 -12.47 10.36
N ALA A 80 -11.12 -12.11 9.91
CA ALA A 80 -12.11 -11.40 10.72
C ALA A 80 -12.45 -12.16 12.01
N GLU A 81 -12.76 -13.45 11.90
CA GLU A 81 -13.09 -14.29 13.06
C GLU A 81 -11.95 -14.32 14.09
N LEU A 82 -10.72 -14.50 13.61
CA LEU A 82 -9.54 -14.53 14.50
C LEU A 82 -9.26 -13.17 15.14
N TYR A 83 -9.43 -12.07 14.42
CA TYR A 83 -9.31 -10.72 14.98
C TYR A 83 -10.38 -10.45 16.04
N TYR A 84 -11.66 -10.81 15.78
CA TYR A 84 -12.71 -10.67 16.76
C TYR A 84 -12.41 -11.49 18.03
N ARG A 85 -12.00 -12.76 17.85
CA ARG A 85 -11.64 -13.62 18.98
C ARG A 85 -10.46 -13.04 19.80
N TYR A 86 -9.48 -12.46 19.13
CA TYR A 86 -8.34 -11.83 19.80
C TYR A 86 -8.77 -10.61 20.60
N THR A 87 -9.48 -9.66 19.95
CA THR A 87 -9.92 -8.41 20.60
C THR A 87 -11.00 -8.60 21.66
N ASP A 88 -11.80 -9.67 21.59
CA ASP A 88 -12.74 -10.04 22.65
C ASP A 88 -12.00 -10.55 23.90
N GLY A 89 -10.89 -11.27 23.71
CA GLY A 89 -10.06 -11.77 24.79
C GLY A 89 -9.16 -10.70 25.43
N ASP A 90 -8.72 -9.70 24.65
CA ASP A 90 -7.90 -8.57 25.11
C ASP A 90 -8.31 -7.26 24.41
N PRO A 91 -9.40 -6.62 24.89
CA PRO A 91 -9.91 -5.39 24.26
C PRO A 91 -9.02 -4.16 24.54
N ASP A 92 -8.00 -4.27 25.38
CA ASP A 92 -7.11 -3.19 25.74
C ASP A 92 -5.76 -3.25 25.01
N ASP A 93 -5.50 -4.32 24.26
CA ASP A 93 -4.29 -4.40 23.42
C ASP A 93 -4.39 -3.49 22.21
N SER A 94 -3.66 -2.37 22.25
CA SER A 94 -3.60 -1.38 21.18
C SER A 94 -3.14 -1.96 19.84
N ARG A 95 -2.19 -2.89 19.88
CA ARG A 95 -1.62 -3.53 18.70
C ARG A 95 -2.63 -4.45 18.01
N GLY A 96 -3.41 -5.22 18.77
CA GLY A 96 -4.48 -6.04 18.24
C GLY A 96 -5.57 -5.20 17.57
N LEU A 97 -5.99 -4.11 18.23
CA LEU A 97 -6.93 -3.14 17.65
C LEU A 97 -6.37 -2.51 16.36
N ALA A 98 -5.07 -2.20 16.32
CA ALA A 98 -4.44 -1.61 15.14
C ALA A 98 -4.39 -2.61 13.96
N TYR A 99 -4.01 -3.86 14.17
CA TYR A 99 -4.03 -4.87 13.11
C TYR A 99 -5.45 -5.15 12.61
N PHE A 100 -6.44 -5.19 13.50
CA PHE A 100 -7.83 -5.35 13.10
C PHE A 100 -8.35 -4.13 12.31
N GLY A 101 -7.95 -2.93 12.71
CA GLY A 101 -8.25 -1.72 11.95
C GLY A 101 -7.64 -1.73 10.56
N ARG A 102 -6.39 -2.20 10.41
CA ARG A 102 -5.73 -2.38 9.11
C ARG A 102 -6.47 -3.40 8.23
N PHE A 103 -6.93 -4.50 8.79
CA PHE A 103 -7.77 -5.45 8.09
C PHE A 103 -9.02 -4.77 7.49
N PHE A 104 -9.75 -3.97 8.27
CA PHE A 104 -10.92 -3.25 7.76
C PHE A 104 -10.55 -2.19 6.72
N LEU A 105 -9.40 -1.56 6.86
CA LEU A 105 -8.90 -0.61 5.85
C LEU A 105 -8.68 -1.28 4.49
N GLU A 106 -8.10 -2.47 4.45
CA GLU A 106 -7.92 -3.27 3.23
C GLU A 106 -9.28 -3.72 2.64
N GLN A 107 -10.27 -4.03 3.49
CA GLN A 107 -11.64 -4.31 3.07
C GLN A 107 -12.43 -3.05 2.64
N ARG A 108 -11.79 -1.87 2.64
CA ARG A 108 -12.38 -0.56 2.36
C ARG A 108 -13.51 -0.15 3.32
N ASP A 109 -13.56 -0.75 4.49
CA ASP A 109 -14.45 -0.32 5.57
C ASP A 109 -13.76 0.77 6.41
N TYR A 110 -13.76 1.96 5.84
CA TYR A 110 -13.08 3.11 6.43
C TYR A 110 -13.68 3.55 7.77
N MET A 111 -14.97 3.29 8.01
CA MET A 111 -15.61 3.63 9.29
C MET A 111 -15.07 2.78 10.44
N ARG A 112 -15.02 1.47 10.26
CA ARG A 112 -14.46 0.57 11.28
C ARG A 112 -12.96 0.76 11.45
N ALA A 113 -12.24 0.94 10.36
CA ALA A 113 -10.80 1.22 10.39
C ALA A 113 -10.48 2.50 11.19
N ASP A 114 -11.24 3.59 10.97
CA ASP A 114 -11.08 4.85 11.71
C ASP A 114 -11.36 4.69 13.20
N ALA A 115 -12.47 4.04 13.55
CA ALA A 115 -12.86 3.80 14.94
C ALA A 115 -11.78 2.98 15.68
N LEU A 116 -11.31 1.88 15.07
CA LEU A 116 -10.28 1.02 15.65
C LEU A 116 -8.92 1.72 15.77
N SER A 117 -8.54 2.53 14.77
CA SER A 117 -7.30 3.30 14.84
C SER A 117 -7.31 4.33 15.98
N ALA A 118 -8.46 5.00 16.18
CA ALA A 118 -8.63 5.94 17.28
C ALA A 118 -8.59 5.23 18.65
N ALA A 119 -9.29 4.09 18.77
CA ALA A 119 -9.27 3.28 19.98
C ALA A 119 -7.86 2.76 20.31
N ALA A 120 -7.13 2.26 19.28
CA ALA A 120 -5.76 1.78 19.46
C ALA A 120 -4.82 2.87 20.05
N VAL A 121 -4.83 4.07 19.46
CA VAL A 121 -4.02 5.20 19.97
C VAL A 121 -4.48 5.65 21.34
N GLN A 122 -5.79 5.60 21.64
CA GLN A 122 -6.31 5.93 22.96
C GLN A 122 -5.84 4.93 24.02
N LYS A 123 -5.76 3.64 23.68
CA LYS A 123 -5.24 2.60 24.60
C LYS A 123 -3.74 2.72 24.84
N ASN A 124 -2.98 2.98 23.80
CA ASN A 124 -1.54 3.20 23.90
C ASN A 124 -1.05 4.23 22.88
N ALA A 125 -0.83 5.47 23.35
CA ALA A 125 -0.39 6.59 22.53
C ALA A 125 1.08 6.51 22.06
N VAL A 126 1.80 5.45 22.44
CA VAL A 126 3.19 5.19 22.03
C VAL A 126 3.35 3.81 21.37
N ASP A 127 2.25 3.16 20.97
CA ASP A 127 2.31 1.94 20.16
C ASP A 127 2.61 2.31 18.71
N PRO A 128 3.76 1.90 18.12
CA PRO A 128 4.13 2.29 16.75
C PRO A 128 3.14 1.76 15.71
N VAL A 129 2.56 0.57 15.90
CA VAL A 129 1.58 -0.01 14.97
C VAL A 129 0.28 0.79 14.98
N ALA A 130 -0.18 1.20 16.17
CA ALA A 130 -1.37 2.04 16.32
C ALA A 130 -1.16 3.43 15.69
N LEU A 131 0.02 4.03 15.93
CA LEU A 131 0.39 5.33 15.35
C LEU A 131 0.44 5.26 13.81
N ALA A 132 1.06 4.21 13.24
CA ALA A 132 1.14 4.03 11.80
C ALA A 132 -0.24 3.84 11.15
N LEU A 133 -1.12 3.03 11.74
CA LEU A 133 -2.49 2.90 11.24
C LEU A 133 -3.26 4.23 11.32
N ARG A 134 -3.15 4.95 12.44
CA ARG A 134 -3.80 6.25 12.60
C ARG A 134 -3.32 7.24 11.55
N ALA A 135 -2.03 7.29 11.28
CA ALA A 135 -1.45 8.12 10.24
C ALA A 135 -2.01 7.78 8.85
N GLN A 136 -2.13 6.50 8.51
CA GLN A 136 -2.71 6.06 7.25
C GLN A 136 -4.16 6.55 7.07
N ILE A 137 -4.97 6.46 8.12
CA ILE A 137 -6.35 7.01 8.13
C ILE A 137 -6.34 8.53 7.96
N LEU A 138 -5.43 9.25 8.59
CA LEU A 138 -5.30 10.71 8.47
C LEU A 138 -4.90 11.12 7.05
N VAL A 139 -4.02 10.38 6.38
CA VAL A 139 -3.69 10.61 4.96
C VAL A 139 -4.93 10.49 4.08
N LEU A 140 -5.77 9.47 4.31
CA LEU A 140 -7.03 9.31 3.57
C LEU A 140 -8.03 10.44 3.80
N LYS A 141 -7.97 11.07 4.98
CA LYS A 141 -8.79 12.25 5.33
C LYS A 141 -8.19 13.58 4.84
N GLY A 142 -6.99 13.57 4.24
CA GLY A 142 -6.29 14.76 3.77
C GLY A 142 -5.44 15.46 4.82
N HIS A 143 -5.28 14.89 6.01
CA HIS A 143 -4.52 15.44 7.13
C HIS A 143 -3.05 14.97 7.09
N SER A 144 -2.34 15.26 5.99
CA SER A 144 -1.00 14.73 5.75
C SER A 144 0.05 15.20 6.76
N HIS A 145 -0.08 16.42 7.30
CA HIS A 145 0.85 16.95 8.31
C HIS A 145 0.75 16.18 9.64
N GLU A 146 -0.48 16.00 10.14
CA GLU A 146 -0.72 15.23 11.35
C GLU A 146 -0.27 13.76 11.20
N ALA A 147 -0.49 13.18 10.01
CA ALA A 147 -0.03 11.84 9.69
C ALA A 147 1.49 11.74 9.71
N GLN A 148 2.20 12.74 9.17
CA GLN A 148 3.67 12.80 9.21
C GLN A 148 4.20 12.79 10.64
N GLU A 149 3.64 13.63 11.53
CA GLU A 149 4.05 13.70 12.95
C GLU A 149 3.87 12.33 13.65
N LEU A 150 2.76 11.64 13.41
CA LEU A 150 2.52 10.32 13.98
C LEU A 150 3.51 9.27 13.46
N LEU A 151 3.83 9.29 12.17
CA LEU A 151 4.79 8.37 11.56
C LEU A 151 6.22 8.63 12.05
N GLU A 152 6.62 9.90 12.16
CA GLU A 152 7.91 10.26 12.73
C GLU A 152 8.04 9.77 14.18
N LYS A 153 6.96 9.89 14.97
CA LYS A 153 6.91 9.34 16.33
C LYS A 153 6.96 7.80 16.32
N ALA A 154 6.23 7.14 15.45
CA ALA A 154 6.26 5.68 15.33
C ALA A 154 7.67 5.16 15.00
N ILE A 155 8.36 5.81 14.04
CA ILE A 155 9.72 5.48 13.62
C ILE A 155 10.76 5.77 14.70
N GLN A 156 10.54 6.78 15.56
CA GLN A 156 11.41 7.02 16.72
C GLN A 156 11.32 5.88 17.73
N ILE A 157 10.16 5.24 17.88
CA ILE A 157 9.91 4.12 18.79
C ILE A 157 10.40 2.81 18.18
N ASP A 158 10.02 2.55 16.93
CA ASP A 158 10.42 1.37 16.15
C ASP A 158 11.03 1.80 14.80
N PRO A 159 12.34 2.03 14.73
CA PRO A 159 13.02 2.42 13.49
C PRO A 159 13.00 1.36 12.39
N ASP A 160 12.72 0.11 12.76
CA ASP A 160 12.77 -1.05 11.87
C ASP A 160 11.37 -1.51 11.40
N ASP A 161 10.32 -0.69 11.60
CA ASP A 161 9.01 -0.91 10.98
C ASP A 161 9.02 -0.46 9.52
N PRO A 162 9.05 -1.40 8.54
CA PRO A 162 9.10 -1.04 7.12
C PRO A 162 7.82 -0.36 6.63
N GLU A 163 6.68 -0.64 7.26
CA GLU A 163 5.39 -0.05 6.87
C GLU A 163 5.34 1.43 7.26
N ALA A 164 5.75 1.78 8.48
CA ALA A 164 5.83 3.18 8.92
C ALA A 164 6.82 3.98 8.05
N GLN A 165 7.98 3.40 7.74
CA GLN A 165 8.97 4.00 6.83
C GLN A 165 8.38 4.21 5.42
N PHE A 166 7.66 3.21 4.88
CA PHE A 166 7.04 3.30 3.56
C PHE A 166 6.00 4.43 3.52
N GLN A 167 5.09 4.49 4.49
CA GLN A 167 4.06 5.52 4.56
C GLN A 167 4.65 6.93 4.68
N LEU A 168 5.69 7.11 5.48
CA LEU A 168 6.39 8.40 5.57
C LEU A 168 7.06 8.77 4.24
N GLY A 169 7.67 7.79 3.55
CA GLY A 169 8.21 7.96 2.21
C GLY A 169 7.18 8.44 1.20
N GLU A 170 5.96 7.86 1.22
CA GLU A 170 4.85 8.31 0.36
C GLU A 170 4.42 9.76 0.65
N ILE A 171 4.39 10.16 1.92
CA ILE A 171 4.08 11.57 2.29
C ILE A 171 5.15 12.49 1.71
N TYR A 172 6.43 12.16 1.84
CA TYR A 172 7.52 12.95 1.28
C TYR A 172 7.52 12.97 -0.24
N ASP A 173 7.20 11.84 -0.90
CA ASP A 173 7.05 11.79 -2.37
C ASP A 173 5.93 12.72 -2.86
N LYS A 174 4.75 12.64 -2.24
CA LYS A 174 3.62 13.54 -2.56
C LYS A 174 3.96 15.02 -2.35
N ALA A 175 4.76 15.32 -1.32
CA ALA A 175 5.27 16.65 -1.03
C ALA A 175 6.46 17.06 -1.94
N LYS A 176 6.91 16.19 -2.86
CA LYS A 176 8.09 16.40 -3.74
C LYS A 176 9.40 16.61 -2.95
N LEU A 177 9.50 16.04 -1.78
CA LEU A 177 10.69 16.03 -0.93
C LEU A 177 11.53 14.77 -1.21
N SER A 178 11.94 14.59 -2.47
CA SER A 178 12.60 13.37 -2.96
C SER A 178 13.81 12.94 -2.13
N PRO A 179 14.70 13.79 -1.60
CA PRO A 179 15.79 13.34 -0.76
C PRO A 179 15.33 12.61 0.51
N LYS A 180 14.25 13.11 1.15
CA LYS A 180 13.66 12.47 2.35
C LYS A 180 12.94 11.17 1.97
N ALA A 181 12.20 11.17 0.86
CA ALA A 181 11.52 9.98 0.36
C ALA A 181 12.54 8.85 0.05
N VAL A 182 13.64 9.17 -0.62
CA VAL A 182 14.74 8.21 -0.90
C VAL A 182 15.27 7.59 0.40
N THR A 183 15.51 8.38 1.43
CA THR A 183 15.99 7.86 2.74
C THR A 183 15.02 6.85 3.32
N CYS A 184 13.72 7.14 3.29
CA CYS A 184 12.69 6.23 3.78
C CYS A 184 12.64 4.95 2.95
N PHE A 185 12.56 5.04 1.62
CA PHE A 185 12.47 3.86 0.76
C PHE A 185 13.74 3.01 0.77
N GLN A 186 14.94 3.61 0.89
CA GLN A 186 16.18 2.87 1.13
C GLN A 186 16.11 2.04 2.40
N LYS A 187 15.55 2.59 3.48
CA LYS A 187 15.34 1.85 4.72
C LYS A 187 14.36 0.69 4.51
N VAL A 188 13.25 0.92 3.79
CA VAL A 188 12.28 -0.15 3.49
C VAL A 188 12.92 -1.29 2.72
N VAL A 189 13.65 -1.01 1.63
CA VAL A 189 14.28 -2.07 0.82
C VAL A 189 15.42 -2.78 1.53
N ALA A 190 16.04 -2.15 2.53
CA ALA A 190 17.01 -2.79 3.40
C ALA A 190 16.35 -3.78 4.38
N LEU A 191 15.18 -3.41 4.94
CA LEU A 191 14.40 -4.23 5.87
C LEU A 191 13.62 -5.34 5.15
N ASN A 192 13.01 -5.01 4.00
CA ASN A 192 12.26 -5.94 3.17
C ASN A 192 12.69 -5.83 1.69
N PRO A 193 13.76 -6.52 1.28
CA PRO A 193 14.25 -6.49 -0.11
C PRO A 193 13.27 -7.06 -1.15
N ARG A 194 12.18 -7.71 -0.70
CA ARG A 194 11.15 -8.28 -1.56
C ARG A 194 9.96 -7.35 -1.81
N ASP A 195 9.95 -6.15 -1.26
CA ASP A 195 8.90 -5.19 -1.53
C ASP A 195 9.16 -4.47 -2.86
N ALA A 196 8.53 -4.96 -3.93
CA ALA A 196 8.63 -4.39 -5.27
C ALA A 196 8.14 -2.93 -5.32
N ARG A 197 7.12 -2.57 -4.51
CA ARG A 197 6.61 -1.20 -4.42
C ARG A 197 7.68 -0.25 -3.90
N ALA A 198 8.40 -0.66 -2.85
CA ALA A 198 9.44 0.16 -2.27
C ALA A 198 10.60 0.41 -3.26
N TRP A 199 10.95 -0.58 -4.08
CA TRP A 199 11.91 -0.42 -5.16
C TRP A 199 11.41 0.55 -6.23
N ASP A 200 10.13 0.48 -6.63
CA ASP A 200 9.53 1.41 -7.59
C ASP A 200 9.54 2.86 -7.08
N TYR A 201 9.06 3.08 -5.84
CA TYR A 201 9.09 4.40 -5.22
C TYR A 201 10.52 4.95 -5.00
N LEU A 202 11.48 4.08 -4.68
CA LEU A 202 12.89 4.47 -4.61
C LEU A 202 13.37 4.99 -5.96
N ALA A 203 13.13 4.25 -7.03
CA ALA A 203 13.51 4.64 -8.37
C ALA A 203 12.86 5.96 -8.80
N LEU A 204 11.54 6.10 -8.58
CA LEU A 204 10.78 7.32 -8.89
C LEU A 204 11.33 8.57 -8.20
N ASN A 205 11.91 8.42 -7.00
CA ASN A 205 12.46 9.52 -6.24
C ASN A 205 13.95 9.76 -6.50
N LEU A 206 14.68 8.79 -7.06
CA LEU A 206 16.04 8.97 -7.55
C LEU A 206 16.08 9.72 -8.89
N GLU A 207 15.09 9.52 -9.79
CA GLU A 207 14.99 10.21 -11.08
C GLU A 207 15.13 11.75 -10.96
N PRO A 208 14.31 12.45 -10.12
CA PRO A 208 14.38 13.91 -10.04
C PRO A 208 15.65 14.42 -9.35
N LEU A 209 16.40 13.55 -8.65
CA LEU A 209 17.70 13.87 -8.08
C LEU A 209 18.85 13.73 -9.10
N GLY A 210 18.55 13.20 -10.29
CA GLY A 210 19.54 12.97 -11.35
C GLY A 210 20.36 11.69 -11.14
N ASP A 211 20.08 10.89 -10.13
CA ASP A 211 20.70 9.57 -9.93
C ASP A 211 20.00 8.54 -10.83
N LEU A 212 20.30 8.64 -12.14
CA LEU A 212 19.66 7.80 -13.15
C LEU A 212 20.13 6.34 -13.08
N ASP A 213 21.38 6.10 -12.70
CA ASP A 213 21.92 4.76 -12.58
C ASP A 213 21.33 4.06 -11.33
N GLY A 214 21.22 4.77 -10.22
CA GLY A 214 20.54 4.28 -9.02
C GLY A 214 19.05 4.01 -9.27
N ALA A 215 18.37 4.88 -10.04
CA ALA A 215 16.97 4.67 -10.41
C ALA A 215 16.80 3.42 -11.28
N GLU A 216 17.67 3.21 -12.27
CA GLU A 216 17.63 2.02 -13.13
C GLU A 216 17.89 0.74 -12.34
N GLU A 217 18.89 0.75 -11.45
CA GLU A 217 19.15 -0.39 -10.56
C GLU A 217 17.93 -0.72 -9.69
N ALA A 218 17.30 0.30 -9.12
CA ALA A 218 16.12 0.12 -8.29
C ALA A 218 14.93 -0.47 -9.08
N TYR A 219 14.62 0.03 -10.28
CA TYR A 219 13.62 -0.57 -11.17
C TYR A 219 13.91 -2.03 -11.47
N GLN A 220 15.15 -2.34 -11.85
CA GLN A 220 15.56 -3.71 -12.16
C GLN A 220 15.48 -4.63 -10.94
N ARG A 221 15.80 -4.14 -9.73
CA ARG A 221 15.63 -4.92 -8.49
C ARG A 221 14.16 -5.16 -8.19
N GLY A 222 13.31 -4.14 -8.33
CA GLY A 222 11.87 -4.29 -8.19
C GLY A 222 11.32 -5.37 -9.11
N LEU A 223 11.64 -5.34 -10.42
CA LEU A 223 11.21 -6.35 -11.39
C LEU A 223 11.71 -7.76 -11.08
N ARG A 224 12.91 -7.92 -10.49
CA ARG A 224 13.41 -9.25 -10.09
C ARG A 224 12.65 -9.86 -8.92
N VAL A 225 12.13 -9.05 -8.02
CA VAL A 225 11.39 -9.51 -6.83
C VAL A 225 9.90 -9.50 -7.04
N ASP A 226 9.41 -8.74 -8.04
CA ASP A 226 8.02 -8.71 -8.43
C ASP A 226 7.63 -10.06 -9.07
N GLN A 227 6.68 -10.73 -8.42
CA GLN A 227 6.19 -12.02 -8.90
C GLN A 227 4.70 -11.92 -9.19
N PRO A 228 4.25 -12.21 -10.41
CA PRO A 228 2.84 -12.18 -10.76
C PRO A 228 1.98 -12.96 -9.76
N GLY A 229 0.98 -12.30 -9.20
CA GLY A 229 0.03 -12.88 -8.25
C GLY A 229 0.46 -12.89 -6.78
N LYS A 230 1.66 -12.44 -6.42
CA LYS A 230 2.11 -12.36 -5.02
C LYS A 230 2.49 -10.96 -4.55
N TYR A 231 3.23 -10.21 -5.33
CA TYR A 231 3.82 -8.91 -4.95
C TYR A 231 3.71 -7.87 -6.05
N TYR A 232 2.96 -8.19 -7.06
CA TYR A 232 2.91 -7.42 -8.29
C TYR A 232 2.54 -5.96 -8.01
N ASP A 233 3.44 -5.06 -8.36
CA ASP A 233 3.12 -3.66 -8.54
C ASP A 233 2.80 -3.40 -10.01
N ALA A 234 1.53 -3.26 -10.31
CA ALA A 234 1.04 -3.00 -11.67
C ALA A 234 1.68 -1.75 -12.32
N PHE A 235 2.27 -0.88 -11.53
CA PHE A 235 2.90 0.35 -12.00
C PHE A 235 4.41 0.23 -12.23
N LEU A 236 5.08 -0.81 -11.75
CA LEU A 236 6.53 -0.94 -11.89
C LEU A 236 6.98 -0.99 -13.35
N ASP A 237 6.37 -1.86 -14.17
CA ASP A 237 6.62 -1.90 -15.61
C ASP A 237 6.26 -0.57 -16.31
N TYR A 238 5.16 0.07 -15.91
CA TYR A 238 4.76 1.37 -16.42
C TYR A 238 5.79 2.45 -16.11
N ASN A 239 6.24 2.55 -14.86
CA ASN A 239 7.20 3.56 -14.44
C ASN A 239 8.58 3.33 -15.07
N TYR A 240 9.05 2.08 -15.11
CA TYR A 240 10.32 1.76 -15.76
C TYR A 240 10.25 1.98 -17.28
N GLY A 241 9.16 1.60 -17.93
CA GLY A 241 8.95 1.91 -19.34
C GLY A 241 9.01 3.40 -19.66
N ARG A 242 8.40 4.25 -18.81
CA ARG A 242 8.50 5.72 -18.91
C ARG A 242 9.93 6.23 -18.71
N PHE A 243 10.65 5.69 -17.74
CA PHE A 243 12.05 6.02 -17.47
C PHE A 243 12.92 5.69 -18.68
N LEU A 244 12.82 4.50 -19.25
CA LEU A 244 13.54 4.08 -20.45
C LEU A 244 13.21 4.95 -21.67
N ALA A 245 11.92 5.34 -21.81
CA ALA A 245 11.53 6.28 -22.86
C ALA A 245 12.24 7.62 -22.72
N LYS A 246 12.38 8.18 -21.52
CA LYS A 246 13.14 9.42 -21.27
C LYS A 246 14.62 9.26 -21.67
N ARG A 247 15.21 8.10 -21.41
CA ARG A 247 16.60 7.75 -21.81
C ARG A 247 16.76 7.45 -23.30
N ASN A 248 15.69 7.52 -24.09
CA ASN A 248 15.65 7.17 -25.50
C ASN A 248 15.88 5.68 -25.81
N GLU A 249 15.68 4.80 -24.82
CA GLU A 249 15.75 3.34 -24.95
C GLU A 249 14.40 2.79 -25.40
N LEU A 250 13.97 3.16 -26.61
CA LEU A 250 12.59 3.00 -27.08
C LEU A 250 12.16 1.53 -27.17
N SER A 251 13.06 0.62 -27.56
CA SER A 251 12.73 -0.81 -27.69
C SER A 251 12.50 -1.47 -26.34
N ALA A 252 13.36 -1.19 -25.35
CA ALA A 252 13.20 -1.67 -23.98
C ALA A 252 11.97 -1.05 -23.31
N SER A 253 11.77 0.26 -23.48
CA SER A 253 10.55 0.97 -23.04
C SER A 253 9.28 0.29 -23.55
N LYS A 254 9.26 -0.09 -24.84
CA LYS A 254 8.11 -0.76 -25.45
C LYS A 254 7.79 -2.08 -24.77
N GLN A 255 8.78 -2.91 -24.49
CA GLN A 255 8.58 -4.21 -23.81
C GLN A 255 7.87 -4.02 -22.46
N HIS A 256 8.33 -3.07 -21.63
CA HIS A 256 7.74 -2.80 -20.34
C HIS A 256 6.34 -2.19 -20.46
N LEU A 257 6.11 -1.25 -21.37
CA LEU A 257 4.77 -0.68 -21.57
C LEU A 257 3.79 -1.70 -22.19
N ASP A 258 4.24 -2.63 -23.01
CA ASP A 258 3.41 -3.74 -23.50
C ASP A 258 2.99 -4.67 -22.34
N THR A 259 3.88 -4.96 -21.40
CA THR A 259 3.55 -5.68 -20.16
C THR A 259 2.53 -4.89 -19.34
N ALA A 260 2.78 -3.61 -19.09
CA ALA A 260 1.90 -2.76 -18.31
C ALA A 260 0.47 -2.68 -18.86
N VAL A 261 0.28 -2.52 -20.17
CA VAL A 261 -1.09 -2.49 -20.76
C VAL A 261 -1.78 -3.85 -20.74
N THR A 262 -1.02 -4.94 -20.73
CA THR A 262 -1.58 -6.29 -20.62
C THR A 262 -2.11 -6.54 -19.20
N LEU A 263 -1.40 -6.09 -18.22
CA LEU A 263 -1.69 -6.31 -16.80
C LEU A 263 -2.75 -5.33 -16.26
N THR A 264 -2.77 -4.11 -16.78
CA THR A 264 -3.69 -3.06 -16.32
C THR A 264 -4.43 -2.37 -17.47
N PRO A 265 -5.20 -3.12 -18.27
CA PRO A 265 -5.86 -2.58 -19.49
C PRO A 265 -6.92 -1.51 -19.19
N GLN A 266 -7.37 -1.38 -17.92
CA GLN A 266 -8.35 -0.39 -17.48
C GLN A 266 -7.69 0.96 -17.11
N ILE A 267 -6.34 1.03 -17.03
CA ILE A 267 -5.64 2.23 -16.59
C ILE A 267 -5.31 3.13 -17.79
N ARG A 268 -5.92 4.30 -17.83
CA ARG A 268 -5.75 5.31 -18.88
C ARG A 268 -4.29 5.69 -19.12
N ALA A 269 -3.54 5.89 -18.04
CA ALA A 269 -2.16 6.35 -18.09
C ALA A 269 -1.23 5.39 -18.84
N VAL A 270 -1.44 4.09 -18.73
CA VAL A 270 -0.59 3.07 -19.40
C VAL A 270 -0.75 3.14 -20.91
N TRP A 271 -2.00 3.21 -21.39
CA TRP A 271 -2.29 3.37 -22.81
C TRP A 271 -1.76 4.69 -23.37
N TYR A 272 -1.93 5.77 -22.61
CA TYR A 272 -1.43 7.09 -23.00
C TYR A 272 0.10 7.11 -23.18
N GLU A 273 0.85 6.56 -22.24
CA GLU A 273 2.32 6.53 -22.34
C GLU A 273 2.79 5.63 -23.46
N ARG A 274 2.12 4.47 -23.70
CA ARG A 274 2.46 3.62 -24.85
C ARG A 274 2.13 4.32 -26.16
N ALA A 275 1.02 5.01 -26.27
CA ALA A 275 0.69 5.81 -27.45
C ALA A 275 1.75 6.89 -27.74
N ARG A 276 2.25 7.56 -26.70
CA ARG A 276 3.36 8.53 -26.84
C ARG A 276 4.66 7.87 -27.31
N LEU A 277 4.97 6.69 -26.78
CA LEU A 277 6.12 5.92 -27.23
C LEU A 277 5.99 5.51 -28.69
N GLU A 278 4.84 4.99 -29.11
CA GLU A 278 4.57 4.57 -30.51
C GLU A 278 4.62 5.77 -31.47
N MET A 279 4.21 6.96 -31.03
CA MET A 279 4.43 8.23 -31.79
C MET A 279 5.92 8.52 -32.01
N ARG A 280 6.76 8.35 -30.99
CA ARG A 280 8.22 8.55 -31.07
C ARG A 280 8.89 7.51 -31.98
N MET A 281 8.33 6.29 -32.02
CA MET A 281 8.77 5.21 -32.90
C MET A 281 8.21 5.30 -34.32
N HIS A 282 7.43 6.34 -34.63
CA HIS A 282 6.73 6.55 -35.91
C HIS A 282 5.67 5.48 -36.25
N ASN A 283 5.22 4.70 -35.29
CA ASN A 283 4.18 3.69 -35.41
C ASN A 283 2.78 4.30 -35.27
N TYR A 284 2.43 5.25 -36.13
CA TYR A 284 1.26 6.11 -35.97
C TYR A 284 -0.08 5.38 -35.86
N ARG A 285 -0.24 4.21 -36.54
CA ARG A 285 -1.46 3.40 -36.42
C ARG A 285 -1.61 2.76 -35.06
N GLN A 286 -0.50 2.28 -34.48
CA GLN A 286 -0.52 1.74 -33.11
C GLN A 286 -0.76 2.85 -32.11
N ALA A 287 -0.11 4.00 -32.27
CA ALA A 287 -0.33 5.18 -31.45
C ALA A 287 -1.80 5.64 -31.46
N GLN A 288 -2.48 5.55 -32.63
CA GLN A 288 -3.92 5.82 -32.75
C GLN A 288 -4.72 4.86 -31.88
N ALA A 289 -4.52 3.56 -32.07
CA ALA A 289 -5.27 2.53 -31.35
C ALA A 289 -5.11 2.68 -29.82
N ASP A 290 -3.90 2.97 -29.36
CA ASP A 290 -3.61 3.14 -27.93
C ASP A 290 -4.20 4.45 -27.38
N ALA A 291 -4.10 5.56 -28.12
CA ALA A 291 -4.69 6.83 -27.70
C ALA A 291 -6.22 6.77 -27.64
N GLU A 292 -6.87 6.04 -28.56
CA GLU A 292 -8.32 5.79 -28.54
C GLU A 292 -8.71 4.94 -27.34
N LYS A 293 -7.92 3.92 -26.99
CA LYS A 293 -8.13 3.13 -25.75
C LYS A 293 -7.97 3.98 -24.52
N ALA A 294 -6.94 4.84 -24.46
CA ALA A 294 -6.76 5.80 -23.37
C ALA A 294 -7.98 6.74 -23.24
N ALA A 295 -8.56 7.19 -24.36
CA ALA A 295 -9.76 8.03 -24.36
C ALA A 295 -11.01 7.28 -23.85
N ALA A 296 -11.10 5.98 -24.09
CA ALA A 296 -12.22 5.14 -23.65
C ALA A 296 -12.15 4.76 -22.17
N CYS A 297 -10.97 4.78 -21.55
CA CYS A 297 -10.81 4.53 -20.12
C CYS A 297 -11.36 5.70 -19.29
N THR A 298 -11.92 5.38 -18.11
CA THR A 298 -12.29 6.41 -17.14
C THR A 298 -11.07 7.20 -16.71
N GLN A 299 -11.28 8.49 -16.39
CA GLN A 299 -10.18 9.38 -15.97
C GLN A 299 -9.59 8.90 -14.64
N GLN A 300 -8.43 8.27 -14.72
CA GLN A 300 -7.65 7.77 -13.58
C GLN A 300 -6.15 8.00 -13.83
N GLY A 301 -5.37 8.10 -12.77
CA GLY A 301 -3.91 8.17 -12.87
C GLY A 301 -3.35 9.50 -13.37
N GLY A 302 -4.06 10.61 -13.14
CA GLY A 302 -3.52 11.95 -13.43
C GLY A 302 -3.50 12.35 -14.91
N ILE A 303 -3.87 11.47 -15.85
CA ILE A 303 -3.99 11.80 -17.28
C ILE A 303 -5.41 12.33 -17.54
N ILE A 304 -5.49 13.60 -17.90
CA ILE A 304 -6.72 14.32 -18.19
C ILE A 304 -7.08 14.28 -19.68
N ASP A 305 -8.35 14.54 -19.99
CA ASP A 305 -8.85 14.52 -21.38
C ASP A 305 -8.08 15.45 -22.30
N LEU A 306 -7.66 16.62 -21.81
CA LEU A 306 -6.84 17.59 -22.55
C LEU A 306 -5.57 16.95 -23.14
N GLN A 307 -4.86 16.12 -22.36
CA GLN A 307 -3.65 15.43 -22.79
C GLN A 307 -3.96 14.38 -23.87
N ILE A 308 -5.05 13.65 -23.69
CA ILE A 308 -5.51 12.63 -24.65
C ILE A 308 -5.90 13.30 -25.99
N TYR A 309 -6.70 14.38 -25.95
CA TYR A 309 -7.15 15.06 -27.16
C TYR A 309 -5.97 15.69 -27.89
N SER A 310 -5.02 16.29 -27.16
CA SER A 310 -3.78 16.80 -27.76
C SER A 310 -2.99 15.69 -28.48
N LEU A 311 -2.85 14.51 -27.85
CA LEU A 311 -2.17 13.38 -28.46
C LEU A 311 -2.92 12.85 -29.69
N LEU A 312 -4.25 12.66 -29.62
CA LEU A 312 -5.09 12.23 -30.75
C LEU A 312 -5.03 13.21 -31.92
N SER A 313 -5.03 14.52 -31.66
CA SER A 313 -4.86 15.53 -32.70
C SER A 313 -3.53 15.34 -33.46
N GLN A 314 -2.44 15.15 -32.72
CA GLN A 314 -1.11 14.91 -33.30
C GLN A 314 -1.06 13.58 -34.10
N VAL A 315 -1.60 12.51 -33.56
CA VAL A 315 -1.66 11.20 -34.19
C VAL A 315 -2.41 11.27 -35.52
N TYR A 316 -3.62 11.84 -35.53
CA TYR A 316 -4.42 11.96 -36.74
C TYR A 316 -3.78 12.87 -37.79
N ALA A 317 -3.08 13.94 -37.37
CA ALA A 317 -2.30 14.78 -38.27
C ALA A 317 -1.18 13.96 -38.96
N ARG A 318 -0.46 13.10 -38.23
CA ARG A 318 0.56 12.21 -38.79
C ARG A 318 0.00 11.15 -39.74
N LEU A 319 -1.23 10.73 -39.52
CA LEU A 319 -1.96 9.78 -40.39
C LEU A 319 -2.63 10.46 -41.62
N GLY A 320 -2.55 11.78 -41.73
CA GLY A 320 -3.16 12.55 -42.82
C GLY A 320 -4.67 12.77 -42.65
N ASN A 321 -5.27 12.36 -41.52
CA ASN A 321 -6.68 12.60 -41.26
C ASN A 321 -6.92 14.00 -40.67
N THR A 322 -6.94 14.99 -41.54
CA THR A 322 -7.06 16.40 -41.17
C THR A 322 -8.38 16.74 -40.45
N ALA A 323 -9.46 16.04 -40.78
CA ALA A 323 -10.78 16.27 -40.19
C ALA A 323 -10.77 15.85 -38.70
N LEU A 324 -10.27 14.66 -38.36
CA LEU A 324 -10.16 14.20 -36.99
C LEU A 324 -9.07 14.97 -36.21
N ALA A 325 -7.95 15.30 -36.86
CA ALA A 325 -6.93 16.13 -36.24
C ALA A 325 -7.51 17.49 -35.80
N LYS A 326 -8.31 18.14 -36.66
CA LYS A 326 -8.97 19.39 -36.33
C LYS A 326 -10.00 19.21 -35.18
N LYS A 327 -10.85 18.18 -35.29
CA LYS A 327 -11.82 17.86 -34.22
C LYS A 327 -11.16 17.77 -32.84
N TYR A 328 -10.10 16.98 -32.71
CA TYR A 328 -9.42 16.82 -31.43
C TYR A 328 -8.63 18.06 -31.00
N MET A 329 -8.14 18.85 -31.93
CA MET A 329 -7.55 20.15 -31.63
C MET A 329 -8.60 21.12 -31.06
N ASP A 330 -9.80 21.14 -31.61
CA ASP A 330 -10.88 21.99 -31.11
C ASP A 330 -11.33 21.52 -29.72
N LEU A 331 -11.49 20.21 -29.49
CA LEU A 331 -11.75 19.64 -28.16
C LEU A 331 -10.66 20.00 -27.13
N THR A 332 -9.39 20.03 -27.57
CA THR A 332 -8.28 20.46 -26.68
C THR A 332 -8.43 21.90 -26.24
N ARG A 333 -8.94 22.80 -27.11
CA ARG A 333 -9.17 24.22 -26.82
C ARG A 333 -10.38 24.45 -25.93
N GLU A 334 -11.42 23.62 -26.11
CA GLU A 334 -12.69 23.71 -25.37
C GLU A 334 -12.57 23.09 -23.97
N THR A 335 -11.62 22.16 -23.76
CA THR A 335 -11.41 21.51 -22.47
C THR A 335 -10.67 22.45 -21.52
N PRO A 336 -11.26 22.87 -20.41
CA PRO A 336 -10.58 23.76 -19.46
C PRO A 336 -9.36 23.04 -18.86
N PRO A 337 -8.27 23.78 -18.59
CA PRO A 337 -7.14 23.21 -17.85
C PRO A 337 -7.61 22.77 -16.44
N PRO A 338 -6.96 21.76 -15.86
CA PRO A 338 -7.31 21.33 -14.51
C PRO A 338 -7.17 22.52 -13.55
N VAL A 339 -8.19 22.71 -12.73
CA VAL A 339 -8.12 23.67 -11.62
C VAL A 339 -6.96 23.22 -10.72
N ARG A 340 -5.92 24.02 -10.63
CA ARG A 340 -4.89 23.83 -9.61
C ARG A 340 -5.59 24.02 -8.26
N ASN A 341 -5.92 22.93 -7.60
CA ASN A 341 -6.19 23.02 -6.17
C ASN A 341 -4.86 23.45 -5.53
N GLU A 342 -4.73 24.75 -5.32
CA GLU A 342 -3.77 25.26 -4.35
C GLU A 342 -4.25 24.73 -3.00
N SER A 343 -3.70 23.57 -2.61
CA SER A 343 -3.86 23.06 -1.26
C SER A 343 -3.30 24.12 -0.32
N ARG A 344 -4.23 24.85 0.33
CA ARG A 344 -3.95 25.68 1.52
C ARG A 344 -3.52 24.78 2.68
#